data_b4b1527c1287a2f89cc47c72b0613fdc
#
_entry.id   b4b1527c1287a2f89cc47c72b0613fdc
#
_cell.length_a   1.000
_cell.length_b   1.000
_cell.length_c   1.000
_cell.angle_alpha   90.00
_cell.angle_beta   90.00
_cell.angle_gamma   90.00
#
_symmetry.space_group_name_H-M   'P 1'
#
loop_
_entity.id
_entity.type
_entity.pdbx_description
1 polymer ?
#
loop_
_entity_poly.entity_id
_entity_poly.type
_entity_poly.pdbx_seq_one_letter_code
_entity_poly.pdbx_strand_id
1 'polypeptide(L)'
;MTDSTRRQFLRSLGVATAAAAVRPRLAFAQEVRVRTVAGTGVAGYEPEGSGGLVATQTPVNNPYGIVAGPDGALYFCEVDTGRTRRMDLGTGRLTTVAGNGEAAYTGDGGPALAASFSAPHEIRFDRDGHLFVVERDAHVVRRVDAQTRVVSTVAGTGEAGFSGDDGPATEAQLRQPHSIAFVANGDLLICDIGNGRVRRVNMRNSTISTLSGTGERRAPTPDTGPLDGTPLRGPRSLDTDSDGNAYLVLREGNAVYRLDTGAGRLQRIAGTGEQGMTGDGGPGSTATFNGPKGIAYSASDHSLYIVDTENHAIRRMSLATGIIDTVLGTGERGDGPDGDPSQCRLARPHGVFTHAGVVYVTDSENHRVRALEGVL
;
A
#
# COMPACT_ATOMS: atom_id res chain seq x y z
N MET A 1 38.87 -85.29 -35.58
CA MET A 1 38.17 -85.03 -36.81
C MET A 1 37.47 -83.70 -36.69
N THR A 2 38.07 -82.64 -37.23
CA THR A 2 37.60 -81.71 -38.25
C THR A 2 36.34 -80.98 -37.84
N ASP A 3 36.17 -79.67 -37.88
CA ASP A 3 36.75 -78.75 -38.82
C ASP A 3 36.30 -77.30 -38.35
N SER A 4 37.14 -76.47 -38.39
CA SER A 4 37.32 -75.14 -39.04
C SER A 4 36.25 -74.09 -38.93
N THR A 5 36.72 -73.04 -38.35
CA THR A 5 36.75 -71.63 -38.81
C THR A 5 35.49 -70.99 -39.49
N ARG A 6 35.09 -69.91 -38.89
CA ARG A 6 35.02 -68.63 -39.61
C ARG A 6 34.82 -67.46 -38.66
N ARG A 7 35.81 -66.58 -38.62
CA ARG A 7 35.76 -65.26 -38.03
C ARG A 7 34.88 -64.36 -38.88
N GLN A 8 33.87 -63.80 -38.29
CA GLN A 8 33.24 -62.58 -38.83
C GLN A 8 33.45 -61.45 -37.90
N PHE A 9 34.19 -60.43 -38.39
CA PHE A 9 34.38 -59.14 -37.84
C PHE A 9 33.06 -58.35 -37.93
N LEU A 10 32.41 -58.06 -36.83
CA LEU A 10 31.38 -57.04 -36.77
C LEU A 10 31.97 -55.78 -36.07
N ARG A 11 32.16 -54.74 -36.87
CA ARG A 11 32.46 -53.39 -36.42
C ARG A 11 31.24 -52.85 -35.69
N SER A 12 31.29 -52.67 -34.34
CA SER A 12 30.33 -51.91 -33.60
C SER A 12 30.73 -50.42 -33.66
N LEU A 13 29.94 -49.63 -34.40
CA LEU A 13 29.98 -48.19 -34.28
C LEU A 13 29.43 -47.80 -32.89
N GLY A 14 30.29 -47.37 -32.02
CA GLY A 14 29.89 -46.74 -30.78
C GLY A 14 29.35 -45.33 -31.05
N VAL A 15 28.02 -45.15 -30.89
CA VAL A 15 27.42 -43.83 -30.83
C VAL A 15 27.67 -43.29 -29.44
N ALA A 16 28.59 -42.37 -29.34
CA ALA A 16 28.81 -41.59 -28.11
C ALA A 16 27.67 -40.56 -27.97
N THR A 17 26.67 -40.88 -27.16
CA THR A 17 25.68 -39.88 -26.69
C THR A 17 26.37 -38.94 -25.71
N ALA A 18 26.69 -37.73 -26.18
CA ALA A 18 27.10 -36.65 -25.32
C ALA A 18 25.92 -36.25 -24.41
N ALA A 19 25.93 -36.73 -23.17
CA ALA A 19 25.04 -36.21 -22.13
C ALA A 19 25.45 -34.77 -21.86
N ALA A 20 24.65 -33.82 -22.36
CA ALA A 20 24.78 -32.43 -21.96
C ALA A 20 24.47 -32.33 -20.46
N ALA A 21 25.50 -32.13 -19.65
CA ALA A 21 25.36 -31.84 -18.24
C ALA A 21 24.67 -30.48 -18.11
N VAL A 22 23.36 -30.52 -17.83
CA VAL A 22 22.61 -29.36 -17.39
C VAL A 22 23.22 -28.96 -16.03
N ARG A 23 24.14 -27.99 -16.04
CA ARG A 23 24.60 -27.37 -14.82
C ARG A 23 23.40 -26.68 -14.18
N PRO A 24 23.03 -26.97 -12.92
CA PRO A 24 22.01 -26.20 -12.24
C PRO A 24 22.53 -24.75 -12.22
N ARG A 25 21.77 -23.82 -12.78
CA ARG A 25 21.98 -22.40 -12.52
C ARG A 25 21.79 -22.26 -11.02
N LEU A 26 22.89 -21.99 -10.31
CA LEU A 26 22.83 -21.47 -8.96
C LEU A 26 22.02 -20.18 -9.06
N ALA A 27 20.77 -20.23 -8.61
CA ALA A 27 20.00 -19.03 -8.33
C ALA A 27 20.79 -18.34 -7.22
N PHE A 28 21.56 -17.31 -7.57
CA PHE A 28 22.08 -16.39 -6.55
C PHE A 28 20.86 -15.82 -5.85
N ALA A 29 20.77 -16.00 -4.54
CA ALA A 29 19.79 -15.29 -3.74
C ALA A 29 19.96 -13.81 -4.09
N GLN A 30 18.89 -13.16 -4.55
CA GLN A 30 18.94 -11.75 -4.89
C GLN A 30 19.26 -10.99 -3.61
N GLU A 31 20.33 -10.18 -3.63
CA GLU A 31 20.71 -9.38 -2.47
C GLU A 31 19.59 -8.40 -2.15
N VAL A 32 19.15 -8.40 -0.89
CA VAL A 32 18.10 -7.47 -0.44
C VAL A 32 18.71 -6.07 -0.37
N ARG A 33 18.10 -5.13 -1.08
CA ARG A 33 18.62 -3.75 -1.13
C ARG A 33 17.49 -2.74 -1.21
N VAL A 34 17.75 -1.55 -0.68
CA VAL A 34 16.88 -0.37 -0.83
C VAL A 34 17.50 0.63 -1.79
N ARG A 35 16.68 1.28 -2.60
CA ARG A 35 17.09 2.41 -3.44
C ARG A 35 16.01 3.48 -3.53
N THR A 36 16.43 4.73 -3.71
CA THR A 36 15.55 5.85 -4.04
C THR A 36 15.09 5.74 -5.49
N VAL A 37 13.78 5.84 -5.72
CA VAL A 37 13.18 5.78 -7.07
C VAL A 37 12.53 7.08 -7.49
N ALA A 38 12.13 7.94 -6.55
CA ALA A 38 11.66 9.29 -6.81
C ALA A 38 12.01 10.22 -5.65
N GLY A 39 12.15 11.52 -5.95
CA GLY A 39 12.46 12.54 -4.96
C GLY A 39 13.96 12.76 -4.78
N THR A 40 14.32 14.00 -4.47
CA THR A 40 15.71 14.46 -4.23
C THR A 40 16.08 14.56 -2.76
N GLY A 41 15.11 14.39 -1.85
CA GLY A 41 15.25 14.67 -0.43
C GLY A 41 14.95 16.13 -0.07
N VAL A 42 14.54 16.93 -1.04
CA VAL A 42 14.12 18.32 -0.83
C VAL A 42 12.64 18.44 -1.18
N ALA A 43 11.87 19.04 -0.27
CA ALA A 43 10.46 19.32 -0.52
C ALA A 43 10.30 20.31 -1.68
N GLY A 44 9.37 20.04 -2.59
CA GLY A 44 9.10 20.95 -3.68
C GLY A 44 8.24 20.36 -4.78
N TYR A 45 8.01 21.20 -5.75
CA TYR A 45 7.34 20.84 -7.02
C TYR A 45 8.06 21.54 -8.18
N GLU A 46 8.29 20.80 -9.23
CA GLU A 46 8.83 21.31 -10.47
C GLU A 46 7.79 21.11 -11.57
N PRO A 47 7.42 22.19 -12.32
CA PRO A 47 6.52 22.07 -13.47
C PRO A 47 7.12 21.18 -14.55
N GLU A 48 6.32 20.26 -15.06
CA GLU A 48 6.75 19.33 -16.10
C GLU A 48 6.28 19.74 -17.50
N GLY A 49 7.12 19.48 -18.51
CA GLY A 49 6.72 19.49 -19.91
C GLY A 49 6.07 18.15 -20.32
N SER A 50 5.70 18.02 -21.60
CA SER A 50 5.01 16.85 -22.14
C SER A 50 5.78 15.52 -21.99
N GLY A 51 7.11 15.55 -21.75
CA GLY A 51 7.95 14.37 -21.57
C GLY A 51 8.10 13.93 -20.12
N GLY A 52 7.50 14.63 -19.15
CA GLY A 52 7.72 14.40 -17.71
C GLY A 52 9.13 14.74 -17.26
N LEU A 53 9.40 14.56 -15.96
CA LEU A 53 10.69 14.82 -15.31
C LEU A 53 11.39 13.51 -14.94
N VAL A 54 12.70 13.53 -14.72
CA VAL A 54 13.43 12.37 -14.17
C VAL A 54 13.11 12.25 -12.69
N ALA A 55 12.43 11.18 -12.27
CA ALA A 55 11.87 11.02 -10.92
C ALA A 55 12.89 11.20 -9.80
N THR A 56 14.10 10.66 -9.95
CA THR A 56 15.19 10.75 -8.94
C THR A 56 15.89 12.10 -8.91
N GLN A 57 15.62 12.98 -9.87
CA GLN A 57 16.17 14.33 -9.97
C GLN A 57 15.14 15.42 -9.72
N THR A 58 13.89 15.02 -9.47
CA THR A 58 12.75 15.93 -9.29
C THR A 58 12.38 15.99 -7.82
N PRO A 59 12.22 17.18 -7.22
CA PRO A 59 11.64 17.31 -5.91
C PRO A 59 10.24 16.68 -5.85
N VAL A 60 9.94 15.99 -4.76
CA VAL A 60 8.60 15.57 -4.37
C VAL A 60 8.29 16.13 -3.01
N ASN A 61 7.01 16.25 -2.64
CA ASN A 61 6.68 16.89 -1.39
C ASN A 61 5.76 16.02 -0.54
N ASN A 62 6.33 15.49 0.53
CA ASN A 62 5.61 14.72 1.54
C ASN A 62 4.71 13.63 0.91
N PRO A 63 5.29 12.64 0.19
CA PRO A 63 4.52 11.60 -0.47
C PRO A 63 3.87 10.66 0.56
N TYR A 64 2.59 10.32 0.36
CA TYR A 64 1.80 9.47 1.25
C TYR A 64 1.34 8.19 0.57
N GLY A 65 0.05 8.08 0.21
CA GLY A 65 -0.48 6.88 -0.42
C GLY A 65 0.22 6.55 -1.73
N ILE A 66 0.54 5.27 -1.93
CA ILE A 66 1.24 4.76 -3.11
C ILE A 66 0.57 3.48 -3.60
N VAL A 67 0.46 3.31 -4.92
CA VAL A 67 -0.14 2.15 -5.57
C VAL A 67 0.40 1.96 -6.98
N ALA A 68 0.39 0.75 -7.50
CA ALA A 68 0.58 0.53 -8.94
C ALA A 68 -0.75 0.75 -9.68
N GLY A 69 -0.69 1.47 -10.78
CA GLY A 69 -1.83 1.65 -11.66
C GLY A 69 -2.02 0.51 -12.68
N PRO A 70 -3.14 0.51 -13.41
CA PRO A 70 -3.45 -0.51 -14.41
C PRO A 70 -2.45 -0.56 -15.58
N ASP A 71 -1.68 0.51 -15.76
CA ASP A 71 -0.60 0.62 -16.74
C ASP A 71 0.78 0.15 -16.22
N GLY A 72 0.83 -0.39 -14.99
CA GLY A 72 2.05 -0.87 -14.35
C GLY A 72 2.97 0.24 -13.83
N ALA A 73 2.58 1.52 -13.93
CA ALA A 73 3.32 2.62 -13.34
C ALA A 73 3.00 2.76 -11.84
N LEU A 74 3.88 3.38 -11.07
CA LEU A 74 3.59 3.78 -9.71
C LEU A 74 2.86 5.11 -9.66
N TYR A 75 1.87 5.20 -8.79
CA TYR A 75 1.16 6.43 -8.46
C TYR A 75 1.31 6.72 -6.99
N PHE A 76 1.51 7.97 -6.62
CA PHE A 76 1.53 8.42 -5.24
C PHE A 76 0.95 9.82 -5.11
N CYS A 77 0.37 10.12 -3.96
CA CYS A 77 -0.14 11.46 -3.66
C CYS A 77 0.89 12.26 -2.84
N GLU A 78 0.93 13.56 -3.10
CA GLU A 78 1.72 14.55 -2.37
C GLU A 78 0.77 15.41 -1.53
N VAL A 79 0.81 15.22 -0.20
CA VAL A 79 -0.15 15.85 0.73
C VAL A 79 -0.06 17.36 0.71
N ASP A 80 1.15 17.90 0.70
CA ASP A 80 1.36 19.35 0.85
C ASP A 80 1.21 20.13 -0.47
N THR A 81 1.25 19.43 -1.61
CA THR A 81 1.06 20.08 -2.92
C THR A 81 -0.30 19.76 -3.55
N GLY A 82 -1.14 18.96 -2.88
CA GLY A 82 -2.46 18.60 -3.41
C GLY A 82 -2.41 17.91 -4.77
N ARG A 83 -1.37 17.08 -5.03
CA ARG A 83 -1.16 16.43 -6.33
C ARG A 83 -1.11 14.92 -6.22
N THR A 84 -1.50 14.26 -7.30
CA THR A 84 -1.22 12.83 -7.54
C THR A 84 -0.24 12.73 -8.69
N ARG A 85 0.86 12.02 -8.43
CA ARG A 85 1.96 11.84 -9.38
C ARG A 85 1.95 10.41 -9.93
N ARG A 86 2.40 10.27 -11.18
CA ARG A 86 2.62 9.00 -11.86
C ARG A 86 4.09 8.85 -12.20
N MET A 87 4.72 7.77 -11.79
CA MET A 87 6.10 7.42 -12.14
C MET A 87 6.10 6.18 -13.02
N ASP A 88 6.58 6.34 -14.24
CA ASP A 88 6.79 5.23 -15.18
C ASP A 88 8.03 4.43 -14.76
N LEU A 89 7.84 3.15 -14.41
CA LEU A 89 8.91 2.29 -13.91
C LEU A 89 9.95 1.93 -14.96
N GLY A 90 9.56 1.90 -16.25
CA GLY A 90 10.47 1.56 -17.34
C GLY A 90 11.38 2.72 -17.76
N THR A 91 10.87 3.95 -17.71
CA THR A 91 11.60 5.15 -18.15
C THR A 91 12.10 6.02 -17.00
N GLY A 92 11.61 5.80 -15.79
CA GLY A 92 11.90 6.65 -14.62
C GLY A 92 11.31 8.06 -14.73
N ARG A 93 10.29 8.26 -15.58
CA ARG A 93 9.65 9.56 -15.76
C ARG A 93 8.51 9.79 -14.78
N LEU A 94 8.49 11.00 -14.22
CA LEU A 94 7.49 11.47 -13.26
C LEU A 94 6.59 12.51 -13.92
N THR A 95 5.27 12.34 -13.77
CA THR A 95 4.25 13.27 -14.30
C THR A 95 3.15 13.48 -13.27
N THR A 96 2.44 14.61 -13.35
CA THR A 96 1.23 14.89 -12.57
C THR A 96 0.00 14.36 -13.33
N VAL A 97 -0.89 13.68 -12.62
CA VAL A 97 -2.12 13.12 -13.22
C VAL A 97 -3.40 13.72 -12.64
N ALA A 98 -3.32 14.32 -11.47
CA ALA A 98 -4.42 15.06 -10.84
C ALA A 98 -3.85 16.12 -9.87
N GLY A 99 -4.58 17.21 -9.69
CA GLY A 99 -4.24 18.30 -8.79
C GLY A 99 -3.50 19.44 -9.46
N ASN A 100 -3.97 20.67 -9.19
CA ASN A 100 -3.37 21.91 -9.69
C ASN A 100 -2.36 22.54 -8.71
N GLY A 101 -2.28 22.00 -7.48
CA GLY A 101 -1.38 22.46 -6.43
C GLY A 101 -2.04 23.37 -5.38
N GLU A 102 -3.30 23.70 -5.54
CA GLU A 102 -4.05 24.43 -4.54
C GLU A 102 -4.68 23.47 -3.53
N ALA A 103 -4.55 23.79 -2.24
CA ALA A 103 -5.17 23.02 -1.16
C ALA A 103 -6.63 23.46 -0.98
N ALA A 104 -7.53 22.96 -1.82
CA ALA A 104 -8.94 23.25 -1.79
C ALA A 104 -9.78 22.05 -2.25
N TYR A 105 -11.09 22.11 -2.06
CA TYR A 105 -12.04 21.13 -2.56
C TYR A 105 -12.85 21.78 -3.70
N THR A 106 -12.31 21.70 -4.93
CA THR A 106 -12.94 22.28 -6.12
C THR A 106 -12.69 21.43 -7.36
N GLY A 107 -13.41 21.69 -8.43
CA GLY A 107 -13.15 21.12 -9.76
C GLY A 107 -13.93 19.86 -10.11
N ASP A 108 -14.95 19.47 -9.34
CA ASP A 108 -15.87 18.38 -9.73
C ASP A 108 -16.57 18.72 -11.05
N GLY A 109 -16.71 17.71 -11.93
CA GLY A 109 -17.21 17.86 -13.28
C GLY A 109 -16.17 18.40 -14.29
N GLY A 110 -14.97 18.75 -13.82
CA GLY A 110 -13.87 19.26 -14.65
C GLY A 110 -12.67 18.31 -14.74
N PRO A 111 -11.64 18.73 -15.53
CA PRO A 111 -10.42 17.96 -15.72
C PRO A 111 -9.62 17.80 -14.43
N ALA A 112 -9.06 16.60 -14.18
CA ALA A 112 -8.30 16.27 -12.98
C ALA A 112 -7.08 17.18 -12.74
N LEU A 113 -6.41 17.63 -13.78
CA LEU A 113 -5.26 18.53 -13.67
C LEU A 113 -5.65 19.98 -13.30
N ALA A 114 -6.93 20.35 -13.48
CA ALA A 114 -7.44 21.66 -13.08
C ALA A 114 -8.14 21.65 -11.70
N ALA A 115 -8.42 20.48 -11.17
CA ALA A 115 -9.04 20.33 -9.86
C ALA A 115 -8.05 20.60 -8.73
N SER A 116 -8.53 21.14 -7.62
CA SER A 116 -7.78 21.27 -6.37
C SER A 116 -8.08 20.08 -5.46
N PHE A 117 -7.08 19.59 -4.72
CA PHE A 117 -7.21 18.51 -3.73
C PHE A 117 -6.68 18.97 -2.39
N SER A 118 -7.43 18.72 -1.32
CA SER A 118 -7.08 19.15 0.03
C SER A 118 -6.50 17.99 0.84
N ALA A 119 -5.19 17.99 1.01
CA ALA A 119 -4.42 16.95 1.71
C ALA A 119 -4.76 15.52 1.23
N PRO A 120 -4.47 15.16 -0.03
CA PRO A 120 -4.68 13.80 -0.54
C PRO A 120 -3.81 12.80 0.26
N HIS A 121 -4.45 11.80 0.89
CA HIS A 121 -3.78 10.90 1.85
C HIS A 121 -3.58 9.49 1.34
N GLU A 122 -4.53 9.00 0.56
CA GLU A 122 -4.49 7.66 -0.01
C GLU A 122 -5.08 7.66 -1.40
N ILE A 123 -4.58 6.78 -2.25
CA ILE A 123 -5.06 6.57 -3.61
C ILE A 123 -5.24 5.08 -3.89
N ARG A 124 -6.26 4.71 -4.63
CA ARG A 124 -6.49 3.35 -5.11
C ARG A 124 -7.10 3.38 -6.51
N PHE A 125 -6.88 2.32 -7.26
CA PHE A 125 -7.58 2.08 -8.52
C PHE A 125 -8.68 1.06 -8.33
N ASP A 126 -9.83 1.26 -8.99
CA ASP A 126 -10.82 0.22 -9.14
C ASP A 126 -10.48 -0.71 -10.33
N ARG A 127 -11.33 -1.70 -10.59
CA ARG A 127 -11.12 -2.68 -11.67
C ARG A 127 -11.25 -2.08 -13.08
N ASP A 128 -11.95 -0.95 -13.21
CA ASP A 128 -12.15 -0.22 -14.45
C ASP A 128 -11.04 0.81 -14.71
N GLY A 129 -10.07 0.91 -13.78
CA GLY A 129 -8.91 1.79 -13.87
C GLY A 129 -9.21 3.23 -13.48
N HIS A 130 -10.34 3.51 -12.83
CA HIS A 130 -10.59 4.82 -12.24
C HIS A 130 -9.71 5.02 -11.00
N LEU A 131 -9.12 6.20 -10.88
CA LEU A 131 -8.30 6.57 -9.72
C LEU A 131 -9.19 7.19 -8.64
N PHE A 132 -9.14 6.63 -7.44
CA PHE A 132 -9.81 7.17 -6.25
C PHE A 132 -8.79 7.85 -5.36
N VAL A 133 -9.14 9.03 -4.85
CA VAL A 133 -8.30 9.87 -3.98
C VAL A 133 -9.05 10.19 -2.71
N VAL A 134 -8.44 9.90 -1.57
CA VAL A 134 -8.97 10.32 -0.26
C VAL A 134 -8.42 11.69 0.07
N GLU A 135 -9.29 12.65 0.34
CA GLU A 135 -8.94 14.00 0.77
C GLU A 135 -9.26 14.18 2.25
N ARG A 136 -8.21 14.17 3.07
CA ARG A 136 -8.35 14.25 4.53
C ARG A 136 -9.06 15.51 4.98
N ASP A 137 -8.61 16.66 4.49
CA ASP A 137 -9.06 17.97 4.99
C ASP A 137 -10.33 18.46 4.29
N ALA A 138 -10.64 17.90 3.12
CA ALA A 138 -11.93 18.09 2.46
C ALA A 138 -13.00 17.10 2.93
N HIS A 139 -12.65 16.08 3.72
CA HIS A 139 -13.61 15.10 4.25
C HIS A 139 -14.38 14.33 3.18
N VAL A 140 -13.72 14.03 2.04
CA VAL A 140 -14.33 13.36 0.89
C VAL A 140 -13.44 12.28 0.31
N VAL A 141 -14.05 11.43 -0.51
CA VAL A 141 -13.39 10.56 -1.46
C VAL A 141 -13.80 10.98 -2.86
N ARG A 142 -12.80 11.25 -3.72
CA ARG A 142 -13.03 11.64 -5.11
C ARG A 142 -12.54 10.57 -6.07
N ARG A 143 -13.14 10.52 -7.26
CA ARG A 143 -12.78 9.65 -8.37
C ARG A 143 -12.34 10.48 -9.58
N VAL A 144 -11.24 10.11 -10.19
CA VAL A 144 -10.82 10.55 -11.52
C VAL A 144 -11.16 9.44 -12.51
N ASP A 145 -12.02 9.75 -13.45
CA ASP A 145 -12.44 8.80 -14.48
C ASP A 145 -11.28 8.43 -15.40
N ALA A 146 -11.10 7.13 -15.66
CA ALA A 146 -9.96 6.61 -16.41
C ALA A 146 -9.91 7.12 -17.88
N GLN A 147 -11.08 7.34 -18.49
CA GLN A 147 -11.19 7.69 -19.92
C GLN A 147 -11.31 9.19 -20.11
N THR A 148 -12.23 9.83 -19.38
CA THR A 148 -12.54 11.25 -19.54
C THR A 148 -11.62 12.17 -18.75
N ARG A 149 -10.93 11.62 -17.72
CA ARG A 149 -10.08 12.35 -16.77
C ARG A 149 -10.86 13.41 -15.96
N VAL A 150 -12.17 13.26 -15.90
CA VAL A 150 -13.06 14.13 -15.13
C VAL A 150 -13.09 13.68 -13.66
N VAL A 151 -13.05 14.65 -12.75
CA VAL A 151 -13.16 14.42 -11.30
C VAL A 151 -14.61 14.46 -10.86
N SER A 152 -14.96 13.59 -9.91
CA SER A 152 -16.27 13.60 -9.25
C SER A 152 -16.13 13.12 -7.81
N THR A 153 -16.95 13.65 -6.91
CA THR A 153 -17.07 13.16 -5.53
C THR A 153 -17.86 11.85 -5.48
N VAL A 154 -17.34 10.88 -4.70
CA VAL A 154 -17.94 9.54 -4.51
C VAL A 154 -18.55 9.40 -3.12
N ALA A 155 -17.92 9.97 -2.11
CA ALA A 155 -18.41 9.95 -0.73
C ALA A 155 -17.97 11.21 0.02
N GLY A 156 -18.81 11.67 0.92
CA GLY A 156 -18.57 12.86 1.73
C GLY A 156 -19.23 14.11 1.16
N THR A 157 -19.66 15.02 2.07
CA THR A 157 -20.28 16.31 1.72
C THR A 157 -19.28 17.46 1.63
N GLY A 158 -18.02 17.25 2.06
CA GLY A 158 -17.06 18.34 2.29
C GLY A 158 -17.09 18.92 3.70
N GLU A 159 -18.07 18.56 4.52
CA GLU A 159 -18.19 19.00 5.91
C GLU A 159 -17.80 17.88 6.88
N ALA A 160 -17.03 18.24 7.90
CA ALA A 160 -16.60 17.31 8.94
C ALA A 160 -17.79 16.87 9.81
N GLY A 161 -18.06 15.57 9.90
CA GLY A 161 -19.13 15.06 10.73
C GLY A 161 -19.28 13.55 10.62
N PHE A 162 -20.38 13.04 11.21
CA PHE A 162 -20.80 11.64 11.07
C PHE A 162 -22.31 11.60 10.82
N SER A 163 -22.69 11.22 9.62
CA SER A 163 -24.09 11.06 9.22
C SER A 163 -24.19 10.17 7.97
N GLY A 164 -25.43 9.95 7.53
CA GLY A 164 -25.74 9.43 6.18
C GLY A 164 -25.68 7.92 6.04
N ASP A 165 -25.56 7.12 7.13
CA ASP A 165 -25.67 5.67 7.03
C ASP A 165 -27.00 5.27 6.36
N ASP A 166 -26.92 4.25 5.49
CA ASP A 166 -27.98 3.71 4.65
C ASP A 166 -28.53 4.66 3.57
N GLY A 167 -27.94 5.86 3.44
CA GLY A 167 -28.27 6.88 2.43
C GLY A 167 -27.19 7.01 1.33
N PRO A 168 -27.36 8.01 0.43
CA PRO A 168 -26.37 8.31 -0.61
C PRO A 168 -25.02 8.68 -0.02
N ALA A 169 -23.94 8.06 -0.53
CA ALA A 169 -22.60 8.29 0.00
C ALA A 169 -22.12 9.74 -0.16
N THR A 170 -22.59 10.45 -1.18
CA THR A 170 -22.28 11.87 -1.42
C THR A 170 -23.04 12.84 -0.48
N GLU A 171 -24.04 12.35 0.25
CA GLU A 171 -24.78 13.12 1.26
C GLU A 171 -24.33 12.77 2.70
N ALA A 172 -23.41 11.82 2.86
CA ALA A 172 -22.89 11.43 4.14
C ALA A 172 -21.76 12.35 4.59
N GLN A 173 -21.68 12.63 5.88
CA GLN A 173 -20.50 13.31 6.46
C GLN A 173 -19.43 12.30 6.84
N LEU A 174 -18.20 12.60 6.45
CA LEU A 174 -16.96 11.96 6.89
C LEU A 174 -16.17 12.91 7.77
N ARG A 175 -15.20 12.39 8.51
CA ARG A 175 -14.30 13.21 9.30
C ARG A 175 -12.87 12.75 9.17
N GLN A 176 -12.07 13.51 8.43
CA GLN A 176 -10.66 13.20 8.18
C GLN A 176 -10.47 11.75 7.69
N PRO A 177 -11.11 11.32 6.59
CA PRO A 177 -10.84 10.00 6.03
C PRO A 177 -9.37 9.91 5.63
N HIS A 178 -8.75 8.75 5.83
CA HIS A 178 -7.30 8.62 5.59
C HIS A 178 -6.95 7.55 4.56
N SER A 179 -7.69 6.48 4.49
CA SER A 179 -7.37 5.37 3.59
C SER A 179 -8.63 4.74 3.03
N ILE A 180 -8.48 4.13 1.86
CA ILE A 180 -9.52 3.37 1.17
C ILE A 180 -8.96 2.07 0.63
N ALA A 181 -9.81 1.05 0.51
CA ALA A 181 -9.52 -0.15 -0.29
C ALA A 181 -10.80 -0.73 -0.88
N PHE A 182 -10.67 -1.42 -2.00
CA PHE A 182 -11.77 -2.15 -2.62
C PHE A 182 -11.79 -3.59 -2.12
N VAL A 183 -12.94 -4.06 -1.69
CA VAL A 183 -13.14 -5.49 -1.39
C VAL A 183 -13.53 -6.26 -2.65
N ALA A 184 -13.49 -7.61 -2.57
CA ALA A 184 -13.67 -8.49 -3.71
C ALA A 184 -14.97 -8.28 -4.52
N ASN A 185 -16.05 -7.84 -3.89
CA ASN A 185 -17.32 -7.54 -4.57
C ASN A 185 -17.37 -6.16 -5.24
N GLY A 186 -16.29 -5.36 -5.13
CA GLY A 186 -16.14 -4.01 -5.68
C GLY A 186 -16.61 -2.89 -4.77
N ASP A 187 -17.11 -3.16 -3.56
CA ASP A 187 -17.44 -2.11 -2.60
C ASP A 187 -16.16 -1.42 -2.08
N LEU A 188 -16.30 -0.14 -1.72
CA LEU A 188 -15.22 0.68 -1.22
C LEU A 188 -15.29 0.77 0.31
N LEU A 189 -14.21 0.41 0.99
CA LEU A 189 -14.01 0.66 2.41
C LEU A 189 -13.27 1.98 2.62
N ILE A 190 -13.66 2.73 3.66
CA ILE A 190 -13.08 4.04 4.00
C ILE A 190 -12.70 4.04 5.48
N CYS A 191 -11.44 4.31 5.80
CA CYS A 191 -11.00 4.62 7.17
C CYS A 191 -11.42 6.04 7.54
N ASP A 192 -12.57 6.17 8.18
CA ASP A 192 -13.13 7.44 8.68
C ASP A 192 -12.58 7.69 10.11
N ILE A 193 -11.28 8.01 10.19
CA ILE A 193 -10.50 8.00 11.44
C ILE A 193 -11.02 9.01 12.46
N GLY A 194 -11.43 10.20 12.00
CA GLY A 194 -11.97 11.23 12.88
C GLY A 194 -13.27 10.84 13.55
N ASN A 195 -13.99 9.88 12.97
CA ASN A 195 -15.21 9.29 13.51
C ASN A 195 -14.97 7.92 14.18
N GLY A 196 -13.72 7.41 14.20
CA GLY A 196 -13.40 6.10 14.79
C GLY A 196 -14.16 4.94 14.13
N ARG A 197 -14.31 4.97 12.80
CA ARG A 197 -15.09 4.01 12.04
C ARG A 197 -14.42 3.58 10.75
N VAL A 198 -14.78 2.40 10.29
CA VAL A 198 -14.63 1.99 8.90
C VAL A 198 -16.00 2.05 8.24
N ARG A 199 -16.13 2.86 7.19
CA ARG A 199 -17.35 3.00 6.40
C ARG A 199 -17.24 2.14 5.15
N ARG A 200 -18.39 1.67 4.65
CA ARG A 200 -18.50 0.89 3.41
C ARG A 200 -19.41 1.60 2.44
N VAL A 201 -18.92 1.88 1.24
CA VAL A 201 -19.74 2.37 0.12
C VAL A 201 -20.05 1.18 -0.79
N ASN A 202 -21.33 0.90 -0.98
CA ASN A 202 -21.81 -0.01 -2.00
C ASN A 202 -21.73 0.70 -3.36
N MET A 203 -20.73 0.31 -4.18
CA MET A 203 -20.46 1.00 -5.45
C MET A 203 -21.51 0.76 -6.55
N ARG A 204 -22.45 -0.18 -6.35
CA ARG A 204 -23.51 -0.46 -7.32
C ARG A 204 -24.69 0.52 -7.21
N ASN A 205 -25.01 0.95 -6.00
CA ASN A 205 -26.14 1.83 -5.71
C ASN A 205 -25.72 3.13 -5.01
N SER A 206 -24.40 3.33 -4.80
CA SER A 206 -23.81 4.53 -4.18
C SER A 206 -24.33 4.82 -2.76
N THR A 207 -24.71 3.80 -1.99
CA THR A 207 -25.09 3.96 -0.58
C THR A 207 -23.89 3.71 0.35
N ILE A 208 -23.86 4.41 1.48
CA ILE A 208 -22.83 4.24 2.51
C ILE A 208 -23.42 3.66 3.79
N SER A 209 -22.63 2.87 4.51
CA SER A 209 -22.98 2.35 5.85
C SER A 209 -21.75 2.24 6.73
N THR A 210 -21.91 2.14 8.04
CA THR A 210 -20.84 1.80 8.96
C THR A 210 -20.59 0.28 8.93
N LEU A 211 -19.37 -0.14 8.59
CA LEU A 211 -18.95 -1.53 8.63
C LEU A 211 -18.46 -1.93 10.01
N SER A 212 -17.67 -1.06 10.65
CA SER A 212 -17.07 -1.31 11.98
C SER A 212 -16.75 0.00 12.68
N GLY A 213 -16.69 -0.05 14.02
CA GLY A 213 -16.42 1.13 14.84
C GLY A 213 -17.69 1.75 15.43
N THR A 214 -17.61 2.19 16.69
CA THR A 214 -18.73 2.82 17.42
C THR A 214 -18.57 4.35 17.53
N GLY A 215 -17.39 4.86 17.14
CA GLY A 215 -17.01 6.26 17.40
C GLY A 215 -16.31 6.45 18.74
N GLU A 216 -16.33 5.46 19.62
CA GLU A 216 -15.53 5.48 20.84
C GLU A 216 -14.05 5.25 20.48
N ARG A 217 -13.17 6.10 21.03
CA ARG A 217 -11.72 6.05 20.75
C ARG A 217 -10.99 5.16 21.74
N ARG A 218 -11.42 3.91 21.86
CA ARG A 218 -10.72 2.88 22.64
C ARG A 218 -10.36 1.68 21.78
N ALA A 219 -9.38 0.90 22.22
CA ALA A 219 -9.02 -0.33 21.54
C ALA A 219 -10.15 -1.37 21.66
N PRO A 220 -10.32 -2.26 20.67
CA PRO A 220 -11.21 -3.41 20.80
C PRO A 220 -10.87 -4.24 22.04
N THR A 221 -11.90 -4.64 22.77
CA THR A 221 -11.77 -5.51 23.94
C THR A 221 -13.00 -6.41 23.97
N PRO A 222 -12.88 -7.74 23.86
CA PRO A 222 -11.66 -8.52 23.66
C PRO A 222 -11.03 -8.32 22.28
N ASP A 223 -9.82 -8.90 22.07
CA ASP A 223 -9.06 -8.84 20.80
C ASP A 223 -9.80 -9.42 19.59
N THR A 224 -10.89 -10.11 19.81
CA THR A 224 -11.78 -10.67 18.80
C THR A 224 -13.22 -10.29 19.12
N GLY A 225 -13.95 -9.77 18.15
CA GLY A 225 -15.33 -9.35 18.31
C GLY A 225 -16.11 -9.32 17.00
N PRO A 226 -17.39 -8.92 17.03
CA PRO A 226 -18.13 -8.62 15.82
C PRO A 226 -17.60 -7.35 15.16
N LEU A 227 -17.76 -7.24 13.84
CA LEU A 227 -17.42 -5.99 13.12
C LEU A 227 -18.28 -4.84 13.60
N ASP A 228 -19.59 -5.07 13.69
CA ASP A 228 -20.54 -4.10 14.21
C ASP A 228 -20.44 -4.01 15.75
N GLY A 229 -20.51 -2.80 16.27
CA GLY A 229 -20.49 -2.53 17.72
C GLY A 229 -19.12 -2.63 18.39
N THR A 230 -18.04 -2.98 17.68
CA THR A 230 -16.69 -2.98 18.23
C THR A 230 -16.01 -1.62 18.03
N PRO A 231 -15.56 -0.93 19.11
CA PRO A 231 -14.88 0.36 19.00
C PRO A 231 -13.53 0.24 18.30
N LEU A 232 -13.12 1.28 17.59
CA LEU A 232 -11.83 1.33 16.89
C LEU A 232 -11.02 2.55 17.36
N ARG A 233 -9.77 2.31 17.80
CA ARG A 233 -8.87 3.37 18.23
C ARG A 233 -7.97 3.82 17.09
N GLY A 234 -8.46 4.78 16.29
CA GLY A 234 -7.74 5.37 15.17
C GLY A 234 -7.59 4.44 13.96
N PRO A 235 -8.68 4.04 13.30
CA PRO A 235 -8.63 3.26 12.06
C PRO A 235 -7.96 4.08 10.97
N ARG A 236 -6.69 3.75 10.63
CA ARG A 236 -5.82 4.64 9.85
C ARG A 236 -5.62 4.20 8.42
N SER A 237 -5.33 2.94 8.20
CA SER A 237 -5.06 2.38 6.87
C SER A 237 -5.59 0.97 6.78
N LEU A 238 -6.03 0.60 5.58
CA LEU A 238 -6.49 -0.75 5.29
C LEU A 238 -6.06 -1.20 3.89
N ASP A 239 -5.87 -2.51 3.77
CA ASP A 239 -5.69 -3.20 2.50
C ASP A 239 -6.45 -4.52 2.53
N THR A 240 -6.63 -5.17 1.38
CA THR A 240 -7.48 -6.35 1.25
C THR A 240 -6.77 -7.48 0.53
N ASP A 241 -7.10 -8.73 0.89
CA ASP A 241 -6.70 -9.91 0.14
C ASP A 241 -7.79 -10.37 -0.86
N SER A 242 -7.45 -11.40 -1.64
CA SER A 242 -8.38 -12.01 -2.59
C SER A 242 -9.52 -12.79 -1.94
N ASP A 243 -9.36 -13.19 -0.68
CA ASP A 243 -10.33 -14.01 0.07
C ASP A 243 -11.42 -13.17 0.72
N GLY A 244 -11.32 -11.84 0.60
CA GLY A 244 -12.30 -10.88 1.11
C GLY A 244 -12.03 -10.42 2.55
N ASN A 245 -10.86 -10.72 3.10
CA ASN A 245 -10.43 -10.11 4.36
C ASN A 245 -9.90 -8.69 4.10
N ALA A 246 -10.15 -7.79 5.05
CA ALA A 246 -9.46 -6.51 5.13
C ALA A 246 -8.50 -6.52 6.33
N TYR A 247 -7.34 -5.93 6.15
CA TYR A 247 -6.32 -5.76 7.18
C TYR A 247 -6.27 -4.29 7.58
N LEU A 248 -6.62 -4.00 8.82
CA LEU A 248 -6.80 -2.65 9.35
C LEU A 248 -5.71 -2.31 10.36
N VAL A 249 -5.01 -1.21 10.12
CA VAL A 249 -4.10 -0.61 11.09
C VAL A 249 -4.86 0.36 11.99
N LEU A 250 -4.76 0.15 13.30
CA LEU A 250 -5.19 1.12 14.31
C LEU A 250 -3.98 1.94 14.78
N ARG A 251 -3.90 3.20 14.33
CA ARG A 251 -2.76 4.09 14.63
C ARG A 251 -2.57 4.31 16.13
N GLU A 252 -3.59 4.84 16.80
CA GLU A 252 -3.57 5.07 18.24
C GLU A 252 -3.75 3.78 19.03
N GLY A 253 -4.18 2.70 18.37
CA GLY A 253 -4.30 1.36 18.91
C GLY A 253 -3.00 0.56 18.86
N ASN A 254 -1.97 1.01 18.16
CA ASN A 254 -0.69 0.30 17.96
C ASN A 254 -0.86 -1.18 17.62
N ALA A 255 -1.79 -1.50 16.72
CA ALA A 255 -2.15 -2.87 16.40
C ALA A 255 -2.69 -3.01 14.98
N VAL A 256 -2.67 -4.24 14.47
CA VAL A 256 -3.26 -4.64 13.19
C VAL A 256 -4.36 -5.66 13.45
N TYR A 257 -5.48 -5.45 12.80
CA TYR A 257 -6.66 -6.31 12.86
C TYR A 257 -7.01 -6.87 11.50
N ARG A 258 -7.45 -8.12 11.47
CA ARG A 258 -8.13 -8.71 10.32
C ARG A 258 -9.64 -8.51 10.48
N LEU A 259 -10.27 -7.96 9.47
CA LEU A 259 -11.71 -7.82 9.33
C LEU A 259 -12.17 -8.90 8.34
N ASP A 260 -12.81 -9.93 8.84
CA ASP A 260 -13.49 -10.92 8.02
C ASP A 260 -14.90 -10.41 7.71
N THR A 261 -15.05 -9.83 6.51
CA THR A 261 -16.32 -9.22 6.09
C THR A 261 -17.41 -10.26 5.81
N GLY A 262 -17.02 -11.49 5.50
CA GLY A 262 -17.94 -12.61 5.26
C GLY A 262 -18.50 -13.18 6.56
N ALA A 263 -17.65 -13.37 7.58
CA ALA A 263 -18.05 -13.86 8.89
C ALA A 263 -18.50 -12.74 9.86
N GLY A 264 -18.37 -11.46 9.46
CA GLY A 264 -18.73 -10.32 10.30
C GLY A 264 -17.88 -10.20 11.57
N ARG A 265 -16.60 -10.55 11.51
CA ARG A 265 -15.71 -10.63 12.68
C ARG A 265 -14.45 -9.78 12.50
N LEU A 266 -14.02 -9.23 13.64
CA LEU A 266 -12.75 -8.53 13.81
C LEU A 266 -11.83 -9.39 14.69
N GLN A 267 -10.53 -9.49 14.34
CA GLN A 267 -9.52 -10.19 15.11
C GLN A 267 -8.20 -9.45 15.09
N ARG A 268 -7.60 -9.20 16.26
CA ARG A 268 -6.22 -8.68 16.35
C ARG A 268 -5.25 -9.77 15.89
N ILE A 269 -4.36 -9.41 14.96
CA ILE A 269 -3.36 -10.32 14.40
C ILE A 269 -1.92 -9.87 14.71
N ALA A 270 -1.69 -8.57 14.95
CA ALA A 270 -0.39 -8.04 15.35
C ALA A 270 -0.53 -6.83 16.27
N GLY A 271 0.52 -6.59 17.06
CA GLY A 271 0.60 -5.48 18.01
C GLY A 271 -0.10 -5.76 19.33
N THR A 272 0.56 -5.41 20.46
CA THR A 272 -0.01 -5.55 21.81
C THR A 272 -0.93 -4.39 22.18
N GLY A 273 -0.89 -3.29 21.42
CA GLY A 273 -1.52 -2.02 21.76
C GLY A 273 -0.59 -1.06 22.51
N GLU A 274 0.53 -1.53 23.01
CA GLU A 274 1.57 -0.71 23.63
C GLU A 274 2.49 -0.10 22.58
N GLN A 275 3.05 1.09 22.90
CA GLN A 275 4.05 1.73 22.07
C GLN A 275 5.42 1.07 22.25
N GLY A 276 6.12 0.82 21.15
CA GLY A 276 7.46 0.27 21.14
C GLY A 276 7.87 -0.24 19.78
N MET A 277 9.07 -0.81 19.70
CA MET A 277 9.63 -1.44 18.49
C MET A 277 10.26 -2.78 18.87
N THR A 278 9.45 -3.75 19.24
CA THR A 278 9.91 -5.08 19.67
C THR A 278 9.21 -6.18 18.87
N GLY A 279 9.66 -7.41 19.06
CA GLY A 279 8.97 -8.61 18.57
C GLY A 279 9.54 -9.22 17.29
N ASP A 280 10.63 -8.70 16.72
CA ASP A 280 11.28 -9.29 15.54
C ASP A 280 11.71 -10.74 15.82
N GLY A 281 11.48 -11.62 14.83
CA GLY A 281 11.70 -13.06 14.93
C GLY A 281 10.64 -13.80 15.76
N GLY A 282 9.62 -13.11 16.29
CA GLY A 282 8.56 -13.66 17.12
C GLY A 282 7.16 -13.50 16.57
N PRO A 283 6.14 -13.96 17.33
CA PRO A 283 4.75 -13.78 16.91
C PRO A 283 4.34 -12.31 16.82
N GLY A 284 3.73 -11.91 15.72
CA GLY A 284 3.24 -10.53 15.52
C GLY A 284 2.28 -10.06 16.62
N SER A 285 1.50 -10.99 17.23
CA SER A 285 0.57 -10.69 18.32
C SER A 285 1.24 -10.19 19.60
N THR A 286 2.54 -10.44 19.76
CA THR A 286 3.35 -9.99 20.91
C THR A 286 4.28 -8.81 20.57
N ALA A 287 4.30 -8.40 19.33
CA ALA A 287 5.08 -7.24 18.88
C ALA A 287 4.50 -5.92 19.40
N THR A 288 5.34 -4.89 19.43
CA THR A 288 4.89 -3.53 19.69
C THR A 288 5.11 -2.65 18.45
N PHE A 289 4.22 -1.68 18.26
CA PHE A 289 4.31 -0.66 17.21
C PHE A 289 4.27 0.73 17.84
N ASN A 290 4.62 1.74 17.05
CA ASN A 290 4.48 3.13 17.46
C ASN A 290 3.81 3.94 16.34
N GLY A 291 2.51 4.19 16.51
CA GLY A 291 1.70 4.96 15.58
C GLY A 291 1.75 4.45 14.13
N PRO A 292 1.50 3.17 13.86
CA PRO A 292 1.55 2.62 12.50
C PRO A 292 0.52 3.30 11.59
N LYS A 293 0.88 3.58 10.32
CA LYS A 293 0.02 4.39 9.44
C LYS A 293 -0.28 3.79 8.07
N GLY A 294 0.51 2.84 7.60
CA GLY A 294 0.31 2.20 6.30
C GLY A 294 0.32 0.68 6.41
N ILE A 295 -0.37 0.02 5.48
CA ILE A 295 -0.37 -1.43 5.35
C ILE A 295 -0.54 -1.82 3.89
N ALA A 296 0.15 -2.88 3.47
CA ALA A 296 -0.05 -3.53 2.19
C ALA A 296 -0.06 -5.05 2.36
N TYR A 297 -1.00 -5.71 1.72
CA TYR A 297 -1.00 -7.16 1.56
C TYR A 297 -0.21 -7.54 0.32
N SER A 298 0.65 -8.53 0.45
CA SER A 298 1.42 -9.12 -0.63
C SER A 298 0.97 -10.56 -0.88
N ALA A 299 0.37 -10.78 -2.04
CA ALA A 299 -0.04 -12.12 -2.46
C ALA A 299 1.15 -13.02 -2.84
N SER A 300 2.30 -12.44 -3.23
CA SER A 300 3.47 -13.19 -3.69
C SER A 300 4.15 -13.99 -2.58
N ASP A 301 4.15 -13.48 -1.35
CA ASP A 301 4.77 -14.11 -0.19
C ASP A 301 3.80 -14.29 0.99
N HIS A 302 2.51 -14.00 0.76
CA HIS A 302 1.42 -14.10 1.73
C HIS A 302 1.77 -13.38 3.05
N SER A 303 2.18 -12.11 2.93
CA SER A 303 2.63 -11.27 4.05
C SER A 303 1.93 -9.92 4.08
N LEU A 304 1.95 -9.30 5.25
CA LEU A 304 1.58 -7.90 5.44
C LEU A 304 2.85 -7.06 5.62
N TYR A 305 2.94 -5.97 4.88
CA TYR A 305 3.94 -4.93 5.08
C TYR A 305 3.30 -3.77 5.84
N ILE A 306 3.82 -3.47 7.01
CA ILE A 306 3.25 -2.50 7.96
C ILE A 306 4.23 -1.34 8.10
N VAL A 307 3.74 -0.13 7.87
CA VAL A 307 4.53 1.09 8.08
C VAL A 307 4.44 1.48 9.55
N ASP A 308 5.50 1.19 10.29
CA ASP A 308 5.65 1.54 11.71
C ASP A 308 6.24 2.95 11.82
N THR A 309 5.39 3.95 11.58
CA THR A 309 5.75 5.30 11.18
C THR A 309 6.62 6.03 12.19
N GLU A 310 6.25 6.03 13.47
CA GLU A 310 7.00 6.75 14.51
C GLU A 310 8.25 5.98 14.96
N ASN A 311 8.36 4.69 14.55
CA ASN A 311 9.58 3.90 14.64
C ASN A 311 10.42 3.96 13.36
N HIS A 312 10.04 4.75 12.36
CA HIS A 312 10.82 4.94 11.13
C HIS A 312 11.22 3.63 10.44
N ALA A 313 10.30 2.65 10.40
CA ALA A 313 10.58 1.31 9.93
C ALA A 313 9.41 0.70 9.14
N ILE A 314 9.74 -0.29 8.32
CA ILE A 314 8.77 -1.17 7.67
C ILE A 314 8.90 -2.56 8.28
N ARG A 315 7.78 -3.05 8.83
CA ARG A 315 7.69 -4.38 9.40
C ARG A 315 6.96 -5.31 8.45
N ARG A 316 7.46 -6.54 8.30
CA ARG A 316 6.80 -7.59 7.51
C ARG A 316 6.29 -8.67 8.45
N MET A 317 5.01 -9.04 8.32
CA MET A 317 4.41 -10.15 9.04
C MET A 317 3.96 -11.23 8.05
N SER A 318 4.51 -12.42 8.16
CA SER A 318 4.05 -13.59 7.40
C SER A 318 2.69 -14.05 7.93
N LEU A 319 1.67 -14.07 7.09
CA LEU A 319 0.34 -14.57 7.47
C LEU A 319 0.32 -16.10 7.62
N ALA A 320 1.28 -16.81 7.02
CA ALA A 320 1.39 -18.26 7.14
C ALA A 320 1.96 -18.70 8.49
N THR A 321 2.94 -17.95 9.03
CA THR A 321 3.63 -18.30 10.29
C THR A 321 3.24 -17.41 11.47
N GLY A 322 2.70 -16.21 11.19
CA GLY A 322 2.44 -15.17 12.18
C GLY A 322 3.71 -14.46 12.68
N ILE A 323 4.89 -14.77 12.13
CA ILE A 323 6.17 -14.16 12.53
C ILE A 323 6.30 -12.77 11.90
N ILE A 324 6.82 -11.82 12.68
CA ILE A 324 7.08 -10.45 12.25
C ILE A 324 8.57 -10.13 12.33
N ASP A 325 9.05 -9.34 11.35
CA ASP A 325 10.42 -8.85 11.27
C ASP A 325 10.47 -7.42 10.75
N THR A 326 11.50 -6.66 11.11
CA THR A 326 11.84 -5.39 10.46
C THR A 326 12.59 -5.69 9.16
N VAL A 327 12.08 -5.19 8.03
CA VAL A 327 12.67 -5.43 6.71
C VAL A 327 13.32 -4.18 6.10
N LEU A 328 13.01 -2.99 6.64
CA LEU A 328 13.61 -1.73 6.22
C LEU A 328 13.53 -0.73 7.37
N GLY A 329 14.61 -0.03 7.64
CA GLY A 329 14.71 1.01 8.65
C GLY A 329 15.49 0.59 9.88
N THR A 330 16.18 1.55 10.51
CA THR A 330 17.03 1.33 11.71
C THR A 330 16.27 1.57 13.02
N GLY A 331 15.05 2.10 12.98
CA GLY A 331 14.36 2.64 14.15
C GLY A 331 14.71 4.09 14.47
N GLU A 332 15.73 4.66 13.82
CA GLU A 332 16.15 6.05 14.00
C GLU A 332 15.71 6.91 12.81
N ARG A 333 15.25 8.12 13.10
CA ARG A 333 14.91 9.09 12.07
C ARG A 333 16.15 9.56 11.32
N GLY A 334 16.08 9.57 9.97
CA GLY A 334 17.16 10.08 9.12
C GLY A 334 16.86 9.89 7.64
N ASP A 335 17.84 10.16 6.75
CA ASP A 335 17.71 9.98 5.29
C ASP A 335 18.78 9.02 4.76
N GLY A 336 18.38 7.77 4.47
CA GLY A 336 19.21 6.76 3.86
C GLY A 336 20.34 6.23 4.75
N PRO A 337 21.41 5.63 4.20
CA PRO A 337 21.74 5.55 2.77
C PRO A 337 20.90 4.54 1.98
N ASP A 338 20.98 4.60 0.65
CA ASP A 338 20.58 3.50 -0.23
C ASP A 338 21.58 2.32 -0.08
N GLY A 339 21.15 1.10 -0.35
CA GLY A 339 21.94 -0.13 -0.22
C GLY A 339 21.34 -1.10 0.79
N ASP A 340 22.04 -1.37 1.89
CA ASP A 340 21.56 -2.28 2.94
C ASP A 340 20.35 -1.70 3.67
N PRO A 341 19.17 -2.36 3.61
CA PRO A 341 17.95 -1.86 4.23
C PRO A 341 18.04 -1.77 5.76
N SER A 342 18.91 -2.56 6.41
CA SER A 342 19.15 -2.51 7.85
C SER A 342 19.96 -1.29 8.29
N GLN A 343 20.59 -0.58 7.36
CA GLN A 343 21.35 0.66 7.60
C GLN A 343 20.60 1.90 7.10
N CYS A 344 19.51 1.71 6.35
CA CYS A 344 18.74 2.80 5.80
C CYS A 344 17.85 3.44 6.87
N ARG A 345 18.03 4.73 7.13
CA ARG A 345 17.15 5.51 7.98
C ARG A 345 16.00 6.07 7.16
N LEU A 346 14.83 6.03 7.73
CA LEU A 346 13.62 6.63 7.19
C LEU A 346 13.18 7.83 8.04
N ALA A 347 12.34 8.71 7.49
CA ALA A 347 11.72 9.80 8.26
C ALA A 347 10.21 9.74 8.11
N ARG A 348 9.55 9.18 9.13
CA ARG A 348 8.09 9.01 9.22
C ARG A 348 7.47 8.53 7.91
N PRO A 349 7.80 7.31 7.45
CA PRO A 349 7.17 6.74 6.26
C PRO A 349 5.65 6.61 6.47
N HIS A 350 4.85 6.75 5.40
CA HIS A 350 3.39 6.67 5.48
C HIS A 350 2.76 5.59 4.60
N GLY A 351 3.15 5.50 3.35
CA GLY A 351 2.61 4.54 2.40
C GLY A 351 3.54 3.37 2.12
N VAL A 352 2.96 2.22 1.86
CA VAL A 352 3.65 1.01 1.39
C VAL A 352 2.78 0.31 0.36
N PHE A 353 3.41 -0.25 -0.66
CA PHE A 353 2.73 -1.06 -1.68
C PHE A 353 3.68 -2.10 -2.27
N THR A 354 3.17 -3.25 -2.66
CA THR A 354 3.95 -4.31 -3.30
C THR A 354 3.56 -4.45 -4.78
N HIS A 355 4.56 -4.42 -5.66
CA HIS A 355 4.34 -4.57 -7.09
C HIS A 355 5.54 -5.20 -7.77
N ALA A 356 5.30 -6.18 -8.65
CA ALA A 356 6.33 -6.84 -9.48
C ALA A 356 7.57 -7.31 -8.69
N GLY A 357 7.38 -7.86 -7.49
CA GLY A 357 8.47 -8.39 -6.67
C GLY A 357 9.24 -7.33 -5.87
N VAL A 358 8.72 -6.10 -5.79
CA VAL A 358 9.34 -4.97 -5.08
C VAL A 358 8.36 -4.38 -4.07
N VAL A 359 8.87 -3.99 -2.90
CA VAL A 359 8.12 -3.21 -1.91
C VAL A 359 8.47 -1.73 -2.09
N TYR A 360 7.47 -0.91 -2.41
CA TYR A 360 7.62 0.53 -2.53
C TYR A 360 7.14 1.22 -1.27
N VAL A 361 7.90 2.22 -0.81
CA VAL A 361 7.65 2.95 0.44
C VAL A 361 7.72 4.46 0.17
N THR A 362 6.73 5.19 0.63
CA THR A 362 6.84 6.65 0.70
C THR A 362 7.54 7.06 1.99
N ASP A 363 8.78 7.49 1.85
CA ASP A 363 9.63 8.02 2.91
C ASP A 363 9.34 9.53 3.06
N SER A 364 8.19 9.82 3.69
CA SER A 364 7.43 11.06 3.52
C SER A 364 8.19 12.32 3.90
N GLU A 365 8.78 12.36 5.11
CA GLU A 365 9.51 13.53 5.58
C GLU A 365 10.94 13.61 5.03
N ASN A 366 11.39 12.56 4.33
CA ASN A 366 12.57 12.61 3.47
C ASN A 366 12.23 12.99 2.03
N HIS A 367 10.96 13.27 1.72
CA HIS A 367 10.55 13.68 0.37
C HIS A 367 11.07 12.72 -0.70
N ARG A 368 10.88 11.39 -0.47
CA ARG A 368 11.36 10.31 -1.35
C ARG A 368 10.34 9.19 -1.49
N VAL A 369 10.43 8.49 -2.59
CA VAL A 369 9.87 7.13 -2.73
C VAL A 369 11.05 6.16 -2.80
N ARG A 370 11.01 5.11 -1.97
CA ARG A 370 12.02 4.06 -1.90
C ARG A 370 11.48 2.75 -2.47
N ALA A 371 12.36 1.95 -3.06
CA ALA A 371 12.09 0.58 -3.49
C ALA A 371 12.97 -0.38 -2.68
N LEU A 372 12.36 -1.37 -2.05
CA LEU A 372 13.05 -2.47 -1.37
C LEU A 372 12.93 -3.72 -2.27
N GLU A 373 14.05 -4.19 -2.78
CA GLU A 373 14.17 -5.27 -3.74
C GLU A 373 14.75 -6.52 -3.07
N GLY A 374 14.39 -7.72 -3.57
CA GLY A 374 14.92 -9.01 -3.09
C GLY A 374 14.30 -9.54 -1.80
N VAL A 375 13.21 -8.94 -1.30
CA VAL A 375 12.51 -9.35 -0.08
C VAL A 375 11.25 -10.18 -0.36
N LEU A 376 10.71 -10.11 -1.58
CA LEU A 376 9.55 -10.85 -2.07
C LEU A 376 9.91 -12.10 -2.83
#